data_b3bae7aeb71c16067ebb9fc8d05d4ddd
#
_entry.id   b3bae7aeb71c16067ebb9fc8d05d4ddd
#
_cell.length_a   1.000
_cell.length_b   1.000
_cell.length_c   1.000
_cell.angle_alpha   90.00
_cell.angle_beta   90.00
_cell.angle_gamma   90.00
#
_symmetry.space_group_name_H-M   'P 1'
#
loop_
_entity.id
_entity.type
_entity.pdbx_description
1 polymer ?
#
loop_
_entity_poly.entity_id
_entity_poly.type
_entity_poly.pdbx_seq_one_letter_code
_entity_poly.pdbx_strand_id
1 'polypeptide(L)'
;LTYEEKGQEALHRVTYPSDSLVTASQTGDGDHVIYTLNCAVLTGYPENAEVLIRAQEKDSFIVGCMAGGSMDNGVEAIAWTDGTMDITVFANSIVNRAHQQDDYLFASNAIFSEMLADEPLEFSAVTRGTLAQELYEREGKPTGGAAGFDDMAEDAAYADAVNWAASEGIMKGYSAAAFGPGDSLTREQLAVVLYRYAQKKGYELAQDGPALKDFTDGNAVSGWALEAMTWAVNTGVLTGKEDGTLAPQGAATADEVTQALERLAAAA
;
A
#
# COMPACT_ATOMS: atom_id res chain seq x y z
N LEU A 1 4.16 32.31 9.65
CA LEU A 1 4.14 31.75 8.30
C LEU A 1 3.95 32.85 7.28
N THR A 2 4.82 32.95 6.30
CA THR A 2 4.73 33.91 5.18
C THR A 2 4.99 33.20 3.87
N TYR A 3 4.46 33.77 2.78
CA TYR A 3 4.64 33.23 1.44
C TYR A 3 4.83 34.36 0.42
N GLU A 4 5.34 34.03 -0.75
CA GLU A 4 5.51 34.93 -1.89
C GLU A 4 4.84 34.34 -3.12
N GLU A 5 3.95 35.09 -3.76
CA GLU A 5 3.31 34.71 -5.01
C GLU A 5 4.28 34.82 -6.18
N LYS A 6 4.36 33.78 -7.01
CA LYS A 6 5.24 33.68 -8.17
C LYS A 6 4.49 33.67 -9.51
N GLY A 7 3.22 33.30 -9.52
CA GLY A 7 2.43 33.23 -10.77
C GLY A 7 1.00 32.75 -10.55
N GLN A 8 0.29 32.56 -11.65
CA GLN A 8 -1.09 32.10 -11.63
C GLN A 8 -1.20 30.59 -11.73
N GLU A 9 -0.43 29.99 -12.62
CA GLU A 9 -0.40 28.54 -12.83
C GLU A 9 0.94 28.12 -13.43
N ALA A 10 1.44 26.96 -13.05
CA ALA A 10 2.63 26.41 -13.63
C ALA A 10 2.69 24.88 -13.49
N LEU A 11 3.34 24.25 -14.46
CA LEU A 11 3.88 22.91 -14.37
C LEU A 11 5.38 23.05 -14.10
N HIS A 12 5.85 22.48 -13.01
CA HIS A 12 7.25 22.60 -12.60
C HIS A 12 7.76 21.34 -11.91
N ARG A 13 9.08 21.22 -11.87
CA ARG A 13 9.78 20.08 -11.25
C ARG A 13 9.97 20.32 -9.77
N VAL A 14 9.73 19.29 -8.98
CA VAL A 14 9.88 19.31 -7.53
C VAL A 14 10.72 18.14 -7.03
N THR A 15 11.20 18.30 -5.80
CA THR A 15 11.83 17.25 -5.01
C THR A 15 11.10 17.13 -3.69
N TYR A 16 11.06 15.92 -3.12
CA TYR A 16 10.51 15.65 -1.79
C TYR A 16 11.28 14.53 -1.09
N PRO A 17 11.30 14.52 0.25
CA PRO A 17 11.93 13.45 1.01
C PRO A 17 11.17 12.14 0.80
N SER A 18 11.90 11.04 0.68
CA SER A 18 11.34 9.70 0.47
C SER A 18 10.78 9.05 1.74
N ASP A 19 11.08 9.62 2.90
CA ASP A 19 10.73 9.12 4.23
C ASP A 19 9.55 9.83 4.89
N SER A 20 8.98 10.84 4.24
CA SER A 20 7.80 11.52 4.75
C SER A 20 6.51 10.73 4.42
N LEU A 21 5.62 10.59 5.40
CA LEU A 21 4.30 9.96 5.20
C LEU A 21 3.45 10.75 4.19
N VAL A 22 3.58 12.07 4.13
CA VAL A 22 2.84 12.91 3.19
C VAL A 22 3.27 12.64 1.74
N THR A 23 4.52 12.25 1.53
CA THR A 23 5.08 11.95 0.21
C THR A 23 5.26 10.45 -0.06
N ALA A 24 4.82 9.60 0.85
CA ALA A 24 5.07 8.14 0.83
C ALA A 24 4.54 7.40 -0.42
N SER A 25 3.52 7.95 -1.09
CA SER A 25 2.97 7.39 -2.33
C SER A 25 3.79 7.74 -3.57
N GLN A 26 4.76 8.65 -3.44
CA GLN A 26 5.60 9.12 -4.54
C GLN A 26 6.87 8.29 -4.56
N THR A 27 6.95 7.33 -5.45
CA THR A 27 8.09 6.41 -5.54
C THR A 27 8.91 6.67 -6.80
N GLY A 28 10.23 6.65 -6.68
CA GLY A 28 11.18 6.70 -7.77
C GLY A 28 12.19 7.85 -7.69
N ASP A 29 13.35 7.63 -8.29
CA ASP A 29 14.47 8.60 -8.37
C ASP A 29 14.32 9.57 -9.55
N GLY A 30 13.11 9.76 -10.07
CA GLY A 30 12.84 10.58 -11.25
C GLY A 30 12.56 12.04 -10.96
N ASP A 31 12.53 12.85 -12.01
CA ASP A 31 12.01 14.22 -11.96
C ASP A 31 10.50 14.15 -11.69
N HIS A 32 10.10 14.57 -10.51
CA HIS A 32 8.71 14.73 -10.17
C HIS A 32 8.20 16.07 -10.71
N VAL A 33 6.99 16.07 -11.23
CA VAL A 33 6.38 17.25 -11.83
C VAL A 33 5.03 17.48 -11.19
N ILE A 34 4.81 18.66 -10.65
CA ILE A 34 3.50 19.07 -10.13
C ILE A 34 2.93 20.26 -10.92
N TYR A 35 1.59 20.29 -10.99
CA TYR A 35 0.85 21.43 -11.50
C TYR A 35 0.26 22.21 -10.33
N THR A 36 0.53 23.49 -10.28
CA THR A 36 0.02 24.37 -9.25
C THR A 36 -0.82 25.50 -9.80
N LEU A 37 -1.89 25.85 -9.08
CA LEU A 37 -2.62 27.09 -9.22
C LEU A 37 -2.22 28.04 -8.09
N ASN A 38 -2.16 29.35 -8.40
CA ASN A 38 -1.68 30.38 -7.48
C ASN A 38 -0.26 30.05 -7.00
N CYS A 39 0.65 29.85 -7.97
CA CYS A 39 2.04 29.51 -7.70
C CYS A 39 2.64 30.41 -6.62
N ALA A 40 3.00 29.83 -5.50
CA ALA A 40 3.58 30.51 -4.36
C ALA A 40 4.67 29.65 -3.70
N VAL A 41 5.56 30.30 -2.99
CA VAL A 41 6.59 29.65 -2.17
C VAL A 41 6.53 30.19 -0.75
N LEU A 42 6.78 29.30 0.23
CA LEU A 42 6.87 29.69 1.63
C LEU A 42 8.20 30.40 1.89
N THR A 43 8.15 31.56 2.48
CA THR A 43 9.32 32.41 2.77
C THR A 43 9.63 32.55 4.26
N GLY A 44 8.67 32.24 5.13
CA GLY A 44 8.87 32.24 6.58
C GLY A 44 8.04 31.15 7.24
N TYR A 45 8.71 30.17 7.83
CA TYR A 45 8.12 29.03 8.51
C TYR A 45 8.96 28.63 9.74
N PRO A 46 8.43 27.82 10.67
CA PRO A 46 9.17 27.39 11.86
C PRO A 46 10.48 26.70 11.53
N GLU A 47 11.52 26.92 12.35
CA GLU A 47 12.83 26.29 12.13
C GLU A 47 12.81 24.76 12.24
N ASN A 48 11.85 24.22 13.01
CA ASN A 48 11.64 22.78 13.17
C ASN A 48 10.71 22.17 12.10
N ALA A 49 10.29 22.97 11.11
CA ALA A 49 9.44 22.42 10.05
C ALA A 49 10.25 21.56 9.08
N GLU A 50 9.69 20.39 8.79
CA GLU A 50 10.15 19.52 7.71
C GLU A 50 9.67 20.08 6.36
N VAL A 51 10.56 20.14 5.38
CA VAL A 51 10.21 20.52 4.01
C VAL A 51 9.75 19.28 3.25
N LEU A 52 8.46 19.25 2.89
CA LEU A 52 7.84 18.12 2.19
C LEU A 52 7.95 18.24 0.68
N ILE A 53 7.79 19.45 0.13
CA ILE A 53 7.86 19.70 -1.31
C ILE A 53 8.72 20.93 -1.53
N ARG A 54 9.70 20.80 -2.43
CA ARG A 54 10.57 21.88 -2.86
C ARG A 54 10.70 21.89 -4.37
N ALA A 55 10.54 23.04 -5.02
CA ALA A 55 10.90 23.20 -6.42
C ALA A 55 12.39 22.88 -6.65
N GLN A 56 12.74 22.30 -7.78
CA GLN A 56 14.13 22.00 -8.12
C GLN A 56 15.02 23.25 -7.98
N GLU A 57 16.28 23.04 -7.67
CA GLU A 57 17.25 24.11 -7.39
C GLU A 57 17.42 25.07 -8.57
N LYS A 58 17.29 24.54 -9.80
CA LYS A 58 17.39 25.29 -11.05
C LYS A 58 16.46 24.69 -12.09
N ASP A 59 16.03 25.55 -13.01
CA ASP A 59 15.22 25.13 -14.18
C ASP A 59 13.96 24.34 -13.76
N SER A 60 13.35 24.69 -12.63
CA SER A 60 12.15 24.02 -12.14
C SER A 60 10.95 24.22 -13.07
N PHE A 61 10.82 25.42 -13.66
CA PHE A 61 9.70 25.78 -14.53
C PHE A 61 9.68 25.00 -15.84
N ILE A 62 8.52 24.44 -16.20
CA ILE A 62 8.31 23.73 -17.46
C ILE A 62 7.41 24.56 -18.37
N VAL A 63 6.21 24.91 -17.93
CA VAL A 63 5.23 25.69 -18.68
C VAL A 63 4.20 26.33 -17.74
N GLY A 64 3.67 27.48 -18.11
CA GLY A 64 2.63 28.17 -17.34
C GLY A 64 2.76 29.70 -17.42
N CYS A 65 2.11 30.39 -16.49
CA CYS A 65 2.10 31.84 -16.38
C CYS A 65 2.78 32.30 -15.10
N MET A 66 4.07 32.62 -15.17
CA MET A 66 4.88 33.10 -14.08
C MET A 66 5.13 34.58 -14.22
N ALA A 67 4.61 35.39 -13.32
CA ALA A 67 4.76 36.85 -13.32
C ALA A 67 5.63 37.39 -12.18
N GLY A 68 5.82 36.61 -11.11
CA GLY A 68 6.52 37.02 -9.89
C GLY A 68 7.96 36.48 -9.76
N GLY A 69 8.52 35.90 -10.81
CA GLY A 69 9.87 35.34 -10.81
C GLY A 69 9.91 33.80 -10.79
N SER A 70 11.11 33.23 -10.58
CA SER A 70 11.29 31.79 -10.56
C SER A 70 10.76 31.17 -9.26
N MET A 71 10.30 29.91 -9.35
CA MET A 71 10.05 29.04 -8.19
C MET A 71 11.29 28.26 -7.75
N ASP A 72 12.40 28.36 -8.48
CA ASP A 72 13.60 27.58 -8.22
C ASP A 72 13.99 27.59 -6.75
N ASN A 73 14.25 26.41 -6.20
CA ASN A 73 14.55 26.16 -4.80
C ASN A 73 13.47 26.64 -3.80
N GLY A 74 12.30 27.03 -4.28
CA GLY A 74 11.19 27.49 -3.43
C GLY A 74 10.55 26.34 -2.63
N VAL A 75 10.21 26.60 -1.38
CA VAL A 75 9.50 25.64 -0.53
C VAL A 75 8.01 25.75 -0.78
N GLU A 76 7.37 24.63 -1.12
CA GLU A 76 5.96 24.58 -1.50
C GLU A 76 5.08 23.86 -0.48
N ALA A 77 5.65 22.96 0.30
CA ALA A 77 4.96 22.35 1.42
C ALA A 77 5.89 22.06 2.58
N ILE A 78 5.34 22.17 3.77
CA ILE A 78 6.04 21.88 5.05
C ILE A 78 5.10 21.16 6.00
N ALA A 79 5.69 20.44 6.96
CA ALA A 79 5.00 19.94 8.14
C ALA A 79 5.79 20.24 9.43
N TRP A 80 5.10 20.45 10.53
CA TRP A 80 5.71 20.55 11.86
C TRP A 80 4.69 20.27 12.95
N THR A 81 5.17 19.89 14.13
CA THR A 81 4.33 19.73 15.32
C THR A 81 4.39 20.98 16.18
N ASP A 82 3.24 21.53 16.56
CA ASP A 82 3.10 22.61 17.52
C ASP A 82 2.29 22.14 18.74
N GLY A 83 2.99 21.83 19.81
CA GLY A 83 2.39 21.25 21.01
C GLY A 83 1.86 19.82 20.75
N THR A 84 0.53 19.70 20.63
CA THR A 84 -0.17 18.43 20.34
C THR A 84 -0.79 18.42 18.95
N MET A 85 -0.53 19.44 18.13
CA MET A 85 -1.07 19.54 16.78
C MET A 85 0.02 19.30 15.75
N ASP A 86 -0.24 18.40 14.81
CA ASP A 86 0.56 18.27 13.61
C ASP A 86 -0.04 19.13 12.51
N ILE A 87 0.79 19.94 11.92
CA ILE A 87 0.38 20.97 10.96
C ILE A 87 1.08 20.73 9.65
N THR A 88 0.31 20.52 8.58
CA THR A 88 0.82 20.46 7.21
C THR A 88 0.29 21.65 6.42
N VAL A 89 1.18 22.37 5.76
CA VAL A 89 0.84 23.57 4.98
C VAL A 89 1.39 23.44 3.55
N PHE A 90 0.51 23.69 2.59
CA PHE A 90 0.85 23.82 1.19
C PHE A 90 0.75 25.29 0.77
N ALA A 91 1.77 25.81 0.11
CA ALA A 91 1.77 27.18 -0.41
C ALA A 91 0.80 27.31 -1.61
N ASN A 92 0.57 26.22 -2.30
CA ASN A 92 -0.22 26.15 -3.53
C ASN A 92 -1.50 25.34 -3.34
N SER A 93 -2.49 25.53 -4.23
CA SER A 93 -3.70 24.72 -4.23
C SER A 93 -3.42 23.38 -4.87
N ILE A 94 -3.36 22.33 -4.06
CA ILE A 94 -3.07 20.94 -4.49
C ILE A 94 -4.31 20.11 -4.84
N VAL A 95 -5.52 20.63 -4.58
CA VAL A 95 -6.78 19.89 -4.80
C VAL A 95 -7.72 20.58 -5.78
N ASN A 96 -7.23 21.49 -6.60
CA ASN A 96 -8.06 22.25 -7.50
C ASN A 96 -8.24 21.52 -8.84
N ARG A 97 -9.50 21.22 -9.19
CA ARG A 97 -9.95 20.69 -10.47
C ARG A 97 -9.37 19.35 -10.92
N ALA A 98 -8.81 18.54 -10.02
CA ALA A 98 -8.29 17.20 -10.34
C ALA A 98 -7.34 17.16 -11.55
N HIS A 99 -6.47 18.13 -11.69
CA HIS A 99 -5.54 18.19 -12.82
C HIS A 99 -4.47 17.10 -12.77
N GLN A 100 -4.07 16.68 -11.55
CA GLN A 100 -3.15 15.57 -11.34
C GLN A 100 -3.65 14.68 -10.20
N GLN A 101 -3.56 13.38 -10.38
CA GLN A 101 -3.96 12.40 -9.36
C GLN A 101 -3.03 12.48 -8.13
N ASP A 102 -1.76 12.78 -8.33
CA ASP A 102 -0.75 12.84 -7.28
C ASP A 102 -1.00 13.97 -6.28
N ASP A 103 -1.56 15.10 -6.72
CA ASP A 103 -1.91 16.23 -5.84
C ASP A 103 -2.94 15.84 -4.77
N TYR A 104 -3.90 14.96 -5.13
CA TYR A 104 -4.86 14.42 -4.15
C TYR A 104 -4.21 13.48 -3.14
N LEU A 105 -3.17 12.76 -3.54
CA LEU A 105 -2.45 11.88 -2.65
C LEU A 105 -1.73 12.67 -1.55
N PHE A 106 -1.12 13.82 -1.87
CA PHE A 106 -0.54 14.69 -0.86
C PHE A 106 -1.57 15.16 0.16
N ALA A 107 -2.73 15.63 -0.30
CA ALA A 107 -3.79 16.09 0.59
C ALA A 107 -4.34 14.94 1.46
N SER A 108 -4.59 13.78 0.88
CA SER A 108 -5.08 12.63 1.62
C SER A 108 -4.04 12.13 2.62
N ASN A 109 -2.78 12.02 2.21
CA ASN A 109 -1.70 11.62 3.10
C ASN A 109 -1.53 12.59 4.28
N ALA A 110 -1.62 13.91 4.04
CA ALA A 110 -1.55 14.92 5.11
C ALA A 110 -2.74 14.81 6.09
N ILE A 111 -3.95 14.52 5.60
CA ILE A 111 -5.14 14.34 6.45
C ILE A 111 -5.04 13.05 7.27
N PHE A 112 -4.53 11.98 6.68
CA PHE A 112 -4.47 10.69 7.33
C PHE A 112 -3.16 10.43 8.09
N SER A 113 -2.12 11.24 7.93
CA SER A 113 -0.84 11.06 8.63
C SER A 113 -1.00 11.09 10.15
N GLU A 114 -1.88 11.93 10.69
CA GLU A 114 -2.14 11.96 12.13
C GLU A 114 -2.89 10.73 12.65
N MET A 115 -3.74 10.12 11.82
CA MET A 115 -4.43 8.87 12.18
C MET A 115 -3.44 7.70 12.22
N LEU A 116 -2.24 7.90 11.67
CA LEU A 116 -1.20 6.91 11.49
C LEU A 116 -0.06 7.05 12.50
N ALA A 117 0.03 8.18 13.23
CA ALA A 117 1.17 8.52 14.08
C ALA A 117 1.27 7.68 15.37
N ASP A 118 0.19 7.05 15.82
CA ASP A 118 0.18 6.23 17.05
C ASP A 118 0.48 4.74 16.85
N GLU A 119 0.47 4.28 15.61
CA GLU A 119 0.98 2.97 15.22
C GLU A 119 1.69 3.16 13.89
N PRO A 120 2.87 2.57 13.67
CA PRO A 120 3.38 2.48 12.31
C PRO A 120 2.32 1.68 11.54
N LEU A 121 1.48 2.38 10.77
CA LEU A 121 0.72 1.70 9.76
C LEU A 121 1.74 1.15 8.78
N GLU A 122 2.25 0.00 9.11
CA GLU A 122 2.69 -0.90 8.10
C GLU A 122 1.48 -1.12 7.18
N PHE A 123 1.27 -0.22 6.21
CA PHE A 123 0.56 -0.55 5.01
C PHE A 123 1.41 -1.52 4.19
N SER A 124 1.86 -2.55 4.81
CA SER A 124 2.16 -3.77 4.12
C SER A 124 0.84 -4.52 3.96
N ALA A 125 -0.11 -3.92 3.22
CA ALA A 125 -1.15 -4.73 2.63
C ALA A 125 -0.40 -5.81 1.86
N VAL A 126 -0.44 -7.02 2.38
CA VAL A 126 0.25 -8.13 1.72
C VAL A 126 -0.36 -8.25 0.35
N THR A 127 0.46 -8.04 -0.67
CA THR A 127 0.00 -8.22 -2.04
C THR A 127 -0.02 -9.71 -2.40
N ARG A 128 -0.71 -10.03 -3.44
CA ARG A 128 -0.74 -11.40 -3.98
C ARG A 128 0.66 -11.88 -4.38
N GLY A 129 1.49 -10.97 -4.93
CA GLY A 129 2.89 -11.26 -5.27
C GLY A 129 3.76 -11.50 -4.05
N THR A 130 3.61 -10.69 -2.98
CA THR A 130 4.41 -10.87 -1.75
C THR A 130 4.03 -12.15 -1.01
N LEU A 131 2.75 -12.54 -0.97
CA LEU A 131 2.37 -13.85 -0.40
C LEU A 131 2.95 -15.02 -1.22
N ALA A 132 2.91 -14.94 -2.56
CA ALA A 132 3.53 -15.96 -3.41
C ALA A 132 5.03 -16.08 -3.09
N GLN A 133 5.72 -14.96 -2.94
CA GLN A 133 7.15 -14.91 -2.60
C GLN A 133 7.43 -15.54 -1.23
N GLU A 134 6.63 -15.24 -0.22
CA GLU A 134 6.78 -15.79 1.13
C GLU A 134 6.64 -17.33 1.14
N LEU A 135 5.61 -17.84 0.45
CA LEU A 135 5.41 -19.29 0.34
C LEU A 135 6.54 -19.97 -0.45
N TYR A 136 6.99 -19.34 -1.53
CA TYR A 136 8.09 -19.82 -2.36
C TYR A 136 9.41 -19.92 -1.60
N GLU A 137 9.70 -18.93 -0.76
CA GLU A 137 10.91 -18.92 0.08
C GLU A 137 10.86 -20.01 1.15
N ARG A 138 9.70 -20.21 1.77
CA ARG A 138 9.48 -21.28 2.76
C ARG A 138 9.64 -22.67 2.17
N GLU A 139 9.34 -22.84 0.88
CA GLU A 139 9.57 -24.08 0.15
C GLU A 139 11.01 -24.25 -0.39
N GLY A 140 11.90 -23.31 -0.07
CA GLY A 140 13.30 -23.35 -0.49
C GLY A 140 13.51 -22.99 -1.96
N LYS A 141 12.64 -22.18 -2.52
CA LYS A 141 12.70 -21.67 -3.91
C LYS A 141 12.75 -22.78 -4.94
N PRO A 142 11.72 -23.64 -5.02
CA PRO A 142 11.70 -24.77 -5.94
C PRO A 142 11.75 -24.30 -7.39
N THR A 143 12.51 -25.00 -8.20
CA THR A 143 12.61 -24.69 -9.64
C THR A 143 11.38 -25.20 -10.40
N GLY A 144 10.86 -24.39 -11.30
CA GLY A 144 9.80 -24.78 -12.24
C GLY A 144 8.56 -23.91 -12.17
N GLY A 145 7.72 -24.06 -13.19
CA GLY A 145 6.50 -23.31 -13.39
C GLY A 145 6.68 -22.18 -14.41
N ALA A 146 5.77 -22.14 -15.37
CA ALA A 146 5.59 -20.99 -16.27
C ALA A 146 4.08 -20.80 -16.40
N ALA A 147 3.55 -19.79 -15.74
CA ALA A 147 2.11 -19.53 -15.74
C ALA A 147 1.66 -18.60 -16.89
N GLY A 148 2.60 -17.80 -17.44
CA GLY A 148 2.36 -17.00 -18.63
C GLY A 148 1.37 -15.85 -18.41
N PHE A 149 1.41 -15.20 -17.26
CA PHE A 149 0.58 -14.02 -16.99
C PHE A 149 1.14 -12.76 -17.69
N ASP A 150 0.27 -12.04 -18.39
CA ASP A 150 0.64 -10.84 -19.17
C ASP A 150 0.85 -9.60 -18.29
N ASP A 151 0.33 -9.60 -17.08
CA ASP A 151 0.39 -8.49 -16.11
C ASP A 151 1.60 -8.57 -15.16
N MET A 152 2.60 -9.36 -15.53
CA MET A 152 3.80 -9.57 -14.74
C MET A 152 5.05 -9.45 -15.63
N ALA A 153 5.99 -8.57 -15.24
CA ALA A 153 7.29 -8.51 -15.90
C ALA A 153 8.09 -9.78 -15.60
N GLU A 154 8.81 -10.31 -16.60
CA GLU A 154 9.62 -11.52 -16.44
C GLU A 154 10.74 -11.37 -15.40
N ASP A 155 11.26 -10.15 -15.22
CA ASP A 155 12.31 -9.77 -14.27
C ASP A 155 11.76 -9.30 -12.92
N ALA A 156 10.45 -9.36 -12.69
CA ALA A 156 9.88 -9.00 -11.40
C ALA A 156 10.40 -9.95 -10.30
N ALA A 157 10.75 -9.39 -9.15
CA ALA A 157 11.32 -10.15 -8.04
C ALA A 157 10.47 -11.36 -7.60
N TYR A 158 9.16 -11.29 -7.78
CA TYR A 158 8.18 -12.33 -7.45
C TYR A 158 7.80 -13.24 -8.62
N ALA A 159 8.40 -13.05 -9.82
CA ALA A 159 7.97 -13.77 -11.03
C ALA A 159 8.07 -15.31 -10.87
N ASP A 160 9.20 -15.80 -10.40
CA ASP A 160 9.40 -17.22 -10.14
C ASP A 160 8.44 -17.76 -9.10
N ALA A 161 8.18 -16.99 -8.05
CA ALA A 161 7.27 -17.37 -6.98
C ALA A 161 5.82 -17.47 -7.46
N VAL A 162 5.36 -16.50 -8.24
CA VAL A 162 4.02 -16.49 -8.85
C VAL A 162 3.86 -17.66 -9.81
N ASN A 163 4.85 -17.89 -10.68
CA ASN A 163 4.84 -19.00 -11.62
C ASN A 163 4.77 -20.37 -10.90
N TRP A 164 5.58 -20.53 -9.85
CA TRP A 164 5.55 -21.71 -9.02
C TRP A 164 4.19 -21.89 -8.32
N ALA A 165 3.71 -20.87 -7.60
CA ALA A 165 2.46 -20.94 -6.84
C ALA A 165 1.24 -21.25 -7.74
N ALA A 166 1.25 -20.72 -8.97
CA ALA A 166 0.21 -20.99 -9.96
C ALA A 166 0.32 -22.42 -10.51
N SER A 167 1.52 -22.90 -10.87
CA SER A 167 1.74 -24.26 -11.38
C SER A 167 1.40 -25.33 -10.35
N GLU A 168 1.64 -25.05 -9.06
CA GLU A 168 1.28 -25.93 -7.94
C GLU A 168 -0.21 -25.85 -7.56
N GLY A 169 -0.97 -24.94 -8.17
CA GLY A 169 -2.39 -24.73 -7.89
C GLY A 169 -2.68 -24.08 -6.54
N ILE A 170 -1.65 -23.58 -5.85
CA ILE A 170 -1.76 -22.88 -4.56
C ILE A 170 -2.44 -21.53 -4.77
N MET A 171 -1.96 -20.76 -5.74
CA MET A 171 -2.57 -19.50 -6.14
C MET A 171 -3.07 -19.58 -7.59
N LYS A 172 -4.15 -18.86 -7.88
CA LYS A 172 -4.71 -18.79 -9.24
C LYS A 172 -4.79 -17.34 -9.66
N GLY A 173 -4.57 -17.07 -10.96
CA GLY A 173 -4.87 -15.77 -11.54
C GLY A 173 -6.36 -15.44 -11.52
N TYR A 174 -6.71 -14.20 -11.73
CA TYR A 174 -8.09 -13.76 -11.99
C TYR A 174 -8.58 -14.28 -13.34
N SER A 175 -7.62 -14.49 -14.25
CA SER A 175 -7.85 -15.11 -15.57
C SER A 175 -6.60 -15.89 -15.98
N ALA A 176 -6.62 -16.49 -17.17
CA ALA A 176 -5.44 -17.12 -17.76
C ALA A 176 -4.28 -16.14 -18.04
N ALA A 177 -4.58 -14.86 -18.22
CA ALA A 177 -3.63 -13.82 -18.58
C ALA A 177 -3.30 -12.84 -17.43
N ALA A 178 -4.09 -12.82 -16.35
CA ALA A 178 -3.96 -11.83 -15.29
C ALA A 178 -3.85 -12.49 -13.92
N PHE A 179 -2.77 -12.19 -13.21
CA PHE A 179 -2.54 -12.64 -11.83
C PHE A 179 -2.89 -11.57 -10.79
N GLY A 180 -2.64 -10.29 -11.07
CA GLY A 180 -2.78 -9.19 -10.13
C GLY A 180 -1.71 -9.21 -9.02
N PRO A 181 -0.41 -9.26 -9.33
CA PRO A 181 0.63 -9.43 -8.31
C PRO A 181 0.73 -8.26 -7.33
N GLY A 182 0.38 -7.04 -7.78
CA GLY A 182 0.35 -5.83 -6.97
C GLY A 182 -0.94 -5.62 -6.18
N ASP A 183 -1.97 -6.46 -6.40
CA ASP A 183 -3.25 -6.29 -5.72
C ASP A 183 -3.17 -6.71 -4.26
N SER A 184 -3.80 -5.93 -3.39
CA SER A 184 -3.92 -6.26 -1.96
C SER A 184 -4.67 -7.58 -1.78
N LEU A 185 -4.16 -8.43 -0.90
CA LEU A 185 -4.76 -9.70 -0.55
C LEU A 185 -5.88 -9.50 0.47
N THR A 186 -7.08 -10.00 0.19
CA THR A 186 -8.13 -10.01 1.21
C THR A 186 -7.98 -11.19 2.17
N ARG A 187 -8.57 -11.09 3.36
CA ARG A 187 -8.53 -12.17 4.36
C ARG A 187 -9.16 -13.48 3.85
N GLU A 188 -10.25 -13.40 3.08
CA GLU A 188 -10.84 -14.59 2.47
C GLU A 188 -9.97 -15.16 1.33
N GLN A 189 -9.23 -14.33 0.59
CA GLN A 189 -8.25 -14.79 -0.38
C GLN A 189 -7.07 -15.47 0.32
N LEU A 190 -6.57 -14.89 1.41
CA LEU A 190 -5.54 -15.51 2.24
C LEU A 190 -5.97 -16.90 2.72
N ALA A 191 -7.19 -17.02 3.26
CA ALA A 191 -7.73 -18.33 3.69
C ALA A 191 -7.70 -19.35 2.58
N VAL A 192 -8.12 -18.98 1.35
CA VAL A 192 -8.12 -19.89 0.20
C VAL A 192 -6.72 -20.33 -0.21
N VAL A 193 -5.76 -19.41 -0.19
CA VAL A 193 -4.37 -19.75 -0.51
C VAL A 193 -3.79 -20.70 0.53
N LEU A 194 -3.95 -20.39 1.82
CA LEU A 194 -3.43 -21.21 2.92
C LEU A 194 -4.11 -22.60 2.97
N TYR A 195 -5.41 -22.67 2.69
CA TYR A 195 -6.14 -23.94 2.62
C TYR A 195 -5.60 -24.84 1.52
N ARG A 196 -5.39 -24.31 0.32
CA ARG A 196 -4.79 -25.06 -0.80
C ARG A 196 -3.34 -25.47 -0.50
N TYR A 197 -2.59 -24.57 0.12
CA TYR A 197 -1.23 -24.86 0.53
C TYR A 197 -1.20 -25.99 1.56
N ALA A 198 -2.05 -25.96 2.59
CA ALA A 198 -2.17 -27.00 3.59
C ALA A 198 -2.57 -28.36 2.97
N GLN A 199 -3.55 -28.36 2.05
CA GLN A 199 -3.93 -29.58 1.32
C GLN A 199 -2.76 -30.14 0.51
N LYS A 200 -2.00 -29.29 -0.16
CA LYS A 200 -0.81 -29.69 -0.93
C LYS A 200 0.26 -30.34 -0.06
N LYS A 201 0.43 -29.82 1.15
CA LYS A 201 1.39 -30.32 2.14
C LYS A 201 0.88 -31.54 2.91
N GLY A 202 -0.41 -31.86 2.80
CA GLY A 202 -1.02 -32.93 3.58
C GLY A 202 -1.18 -32.64 5.07
N TYR A 203 -1.29 -31.36 5.43
CA TYR A 203 -1.47 -30.94 6.83
C TYR A 203 -2.88 -31.27 7.32
N GLU A 204 -2.96 -32.06 8.40
CA GLU A 204 -4.20 -32.41 9.08
C GLU A 204 -4.31 -31.60 10.39
N LEU A 205 -4.97 -30.44 10.30
CA LEU A 205 -5.16 -29.55 11.43
C LEU A 205 -6.45 -29.92 12.19
N ALA A 206 -6.38 -29.87 13.53
CA ALA A 206 -7.55 -30.04 14.36
C ALA A 206 -8.60 -28.94 14.05
N GLN A 207 -9.85 -29.31 13.96
CA GLN A 207 -10.96 -28.41 13.64
C GLN A 207 -11.88 -28.27 14.87
N ASP A 208 -11.33 -27.69 15.94
CA ASP A 208 -11.99 -27.50 17.22
C ASP A 208 -12.23 -26.01 17.56
N GLY A 209 -11.88 -25.13 16.62
CA GLY A 209 -12.07 -23.69 16.74
C GLY A 209 -13.51 -23.22 16.50
N PRO A 210 -13.73 -21.89 16.52
CA PRO A 210 -15.04 -21.31 16.35
C PRO A 210 -15.63 -21.54 14.95
N ALA A 211 -16.95 -21.54 14.84
CA ALA A 211 -17.64 -21.60 13.57
C ALA A 211 -17.86 -20.20 12.99
N LEU A 212 -18.03 -20.10 11.65
CA LEU A 212 -18.28 -18.78 10.99
C LEU A 212 -19.49 -18.03 11.60
N LYS A 213 -20.52 -18.74 12.03
CA LYS A 213 -21.72 -18.17 12.65
C LYS A 213 -21.45 -17.49 14.01
N ASP A 214 -20.31 -17.74 14.61
CA ASP A 214 -19.91 -17.15 15.90
C ASP A 214 -19.35 -15.72 15.73
N PHE A 215 -19.16 -15.29 14.47
CA PHE A 215 -18.73 -13.95 14.12
C PHE A 215 -19.86 -13.11 13.53
N THR A 216 -19.85 -11.81 13.83
CA THR A 216 -20.94 -10.89 13.46
C THR A 216 -21.12 -10.74 11.95
N ASP A 217 -20.07 -10.93 11.19
CA ASP A 217 -20.01 -10.86 9.72
C ASP A 217 -19.68 -12.19 9.04
N GLY A 218 -19.84 -13.31 9.75
CA GLY A 218 -19.55 -14.64 9.20
C GLY A 218 -20.37 -14.99 7.95
N ASN A 219 -21.53 -14.37 7.76
CA ASN A 219 -22.38 -14.50 6.58
C ASN A 219 -21.92 -13.63 5.38
N ALA A 220 -20.96 -12.74 5.58
CA ALA A 220 -20.38 -11.91 4.53
C ALA A 220 -19.27 -12.64 3.75
N VAL A 221 -18.86 -13.82 4.19
CA VAL A 221 -17.86 -14.64 3.47
C VAL A 221 -18.42 -15.02 2.09
N SER A 222 -17.60 -14.77 1.05
CA SER A 222 -17.96 -15.11 -0.33
C SER A 222 -18.15 -16.61 -0.50
N GLY A 223 -19.14 -17.04 -1.32
CA GLY A 223 -19.43 -18.45 -1.54
C GLY A 223 -18.24 -19.28 -2.02
N TRP A 224 -17.33 -18.69 -2.81
CA TRP A 224 -16.12 -19.35 -3.30
C TRP A 224 -15.05 -19.53 -2.22
N ALA A 225 -15.09 -18.76 -1.13
CA ALA A 225 -14.15 -18.82 0.00
C ALA A 225 -14.71 -19.56 1.22
N LEU A 226 -15.98 -19.95 1.19
CA LEU A 226 -16.69 -20.46 2.36
C LEU A 226 -16.00 -21.67 3.02
N GLU A 227 -15.59 -22.65 2.21
CA GLU A 227 -14.90 -23.85 2.69
C GLU A 227 -13.56 -23.49 3.34
N ALA A 228 -12.77 -22.65 2.67
CA ALA A 228 -11.45 -22.27 3.13
C ALA A 228 -11.51 -21.38 4.38
N MET A 229 -12.45 -20.43 4.45
CA MET A 229 -12.64 -19.62 5.65
C MET A 229 -13.15 -20.45 6.83
N THR A 230 -14.07 -21.38 6.58
CA THR A 230 -14.52 -22.31 7.62
C THR A 230 -13.35 -23.11 8.18
N TRP A 231 -12.54 -23.68 7.30
CA TRP A 231 -11.33 -24.39 7.70
C TRP A 231 -10.36 -23.49 8.47
N ALA A 232 -10.03 -22.31 7.93
CA ALA A 232 -9.04 -21.40 8.52
C ALA A 232 -9.42 -20.95 9.94
N VAL A 233 -10.72 -20.70 10.19
CA VAL A 233 -11.22 -20.31 11.48
C VAL A 233 -11.30 -21.50 12.43
N ASN A 234 -11.82 -22.64 11.99
CA ASN A 234 -11.93 -23.86 12.79
C ASN A 234 -10.56 -24.42 13.21
N THR A 235 -9.54 -24.23 12.40
CA THR A 235 -8.16 -24.66 12.72
C THR A 235 -7.37 -23.62 13.49
N GLY A 236 -7.92 -22.38 13.63
CA GLY A 236 -7.23 -21.27 14.25
C GLY A 236 -6.11 -20.67 13.39
N VAL A 237 -5.95 -21.09 12.14
CA VAL A 237 -4.98 -20.50 11.19
C VAL A 237 -5.30 -19.02 10.99
N LEU A 238 -6.58 -18.67 10.82
CA LEU A 238 -7.05 -17.29 10.91
C LEU A 238 -7.94 -17.12 12.14
N THR A 239 -7.81 -15.99 12.80
CA THR A 239 -8.65 -15.61 13.95
C THR A 239 -9.55 -14.43 13.58
N GLY A 240 -10.65 -14.28 14.30
CA GLY A 240 -11.46 -13.07 14.27
C GLY A 240 -10.69 -11.88 14.86
N LYS A 241 -11.20 -10.70 14.57
CA LYS A 241 -10.73 -9.44 15.15
C LYS A 241 -11.31 -9.23 16.56
N GLU A 242 -10.72 -8.30 17.29
CA GLU A 242 -11.16 -7.95 18.66
C GLU A 242 -12.62 -7.47 18.74
N ASP A 243 -13.13 -6.89 17.65
CA ASP A 243 -14.52 -6.44 17.51
C ASP A 243 -15.52 -7.57 17.21
N GLY A 244 -15.06 -8.80 17.15
CA GLY A 244 -15.90 -9.98 16.88
C GLY A 244 -16.22 -10.19 15.39
N THR A 245 -15.51 -9.51 14.49
CA THR A 245 -15.65 -9.69 13.02
C THR A 245 -14.58 -10.61 12.44
N LEU A 246 -14.82 -11.14 11.25
CA LEU A 246 -13.84 -11.80 10.40
C LEU A 246 -13.24 -10.87 9.33
N ALA A 247 -13.96 -9.82 8.97
CA ALA A 247 -13.63 -8.91 7.88
C ALA A 247 -13.15 -9.63 6.60
N PRO A 248 -13.95 -10.53 6.01
CA PRO A 248 -13.50 -11.42 4.93
C PRO A 248 -12.98 -10.66 3.70
N GLN A 249 -13.59 -9.53 3.33
CA GLN A 249 -13.16 -8.66 2.24
C GLN A 249 -12.13 -7.60 2.67
N GLY A 250 -11.82 -7.51 3.98
CA GLY A 250 -10.77 -6.62 4.47
C GLY A 250 -9.38 -7.09 4.02
N ALA A 251 -8.45 -6.15 3.89
CA ALA A 251 -7.07 -6.46 3.55
C ALA A 251 -6.42 -7.32 4.65
N ALA A 252 -5.68 -8.34 4.25
CA ALA A 252 -4.84 -9.11 5.15
C ALA A 252 -3.58 -8.30 5.49
N THR A 253 -3.23 -8.20 6.77
CA THR A 253 -2.00 -7.54 7.21
C THR A 253 -0.80 -8.48 7.17
N ALA A 254 0.41 -7.93 7.17
CA ALA A 254 1.65 -8.71 7.23
C ALA A 254 1.70 -9.58 8.49
N ASP A 255 1.28 -9.03 9.62
CA ASP A 255 1.22 -9.77 10.89
C ASP A 255 0.24 -10.94 10.82
N GLU A 256 -0.94 -10.74 10.22
CA GLU A 256 -1.92 -11.82 10.05
C GLU A 256 -1.37 -12.94 9.16
N VAL A 257 -0.68 -12.60 8.07
CA VAL A 257 -0.05 -13.59 7.18
C VAL A 257 1.05 -14.34 7.92
N THR A 258 1.95 -13.63 8.62
CA THR A 258 3.04 -14.23 9.39
C THR A 258 2.50 -15.18 10.46
N GLN A 259 1.55 -14.72 11.27
CA GLN A 259 0.93 -15.55 12.32
C GLN A 259 0.20 -16.78 11.74
N ALA A 260 -0.52 -16.61 10.64
CA ALA A 260 -1.20 -17.71 9.98
C ALA A 260 -0.23 -18.78 9.46
N LEU A 261 0.87 -18.36 8.87
CA LEU A 261 1.93 -19.25 8.39
C LEU A 261 2.70 -19.94 9.53
N GLU A 262 2.92 -19.25 10.65
CA GLU A 262 3.53 -19.85 11.85
C GLU A 262 2.63 -20.92 12.48
N ARG A 263 1.32 -20.62 12.61
CA ARG A 263 0.33 -21.58 13.12
C ARG A 263 0.22 -22.80 12.22
N LEU A 264 0.26 -22.58 10.91
CA LEU A 264 0.26 -23.65 9.93
C LEU A 264 1.52 -24.53 10.04
N ALA A 265 2.67 -23.91 10.23
CA ALA A 265 3.94 -24.64 10.39
C ALA A 265 4.04 -25.39 11.75
N ALA A 266 3.44 -24.85 12.80
CA ALA A 266 3.43 -25.50 14.12
C ALA A 266 2.52 -26.75 14.18
N ALA A 267 1.59 -26.86 13.24
CA ALA A 267 0.64 -27.98 13.14
C ALA A 267 1.08 -29.05 12.13
N ALA A 268 2.22 -28.89 11.46
CA ALA A 268 2.86 -29.80 10.52
C ALA A 268 3.83 -30.72 11.24
#